data_58ebd2671a2f73c18a42713e0055ba28
#
_entry.id   58ebd2671a2f73c18a42713e0055ba28
#
_cell.length_a   1.000
_cell.length_b   1.000
_cell.length_c   1.000
_cell.angle_alpha   90.00
_cell.angle_beta   90.00
_cell.angle_gamma   90.00
#
_symmetry.space_group_name_H-M   'P 1'
#
loop_
_entity.id
_entity.type
_entity.pdbx_description
1 polymer ?
#
loop_
_entity_poly.entity_id
_entity_poly.type
_entity_poly.pdbx_seq_one_letter_code
_entity_poly.pdbx_strand_id
1 'polypeptide(L)'
;MATEQDEHHMAAEKQESPQMSTASIDLNADLGEGFGRWHLTDDEQLLSVVTSANVACGFHAGDAVTMRRVCDLAAARGVRIGAQVSYRDLAGFGRRAMDVPPEELAAEVAYQIGALEVFARAAGTRVSYVKPHGALYNRVVHDEGQARAVVEGVLLAGGSLPLLGLPGSRLLETAGQAGLPEVTEAFADRAYTEEGTLVPRGSEGAVITDADAVVERSLGMARSGVVTSRGGHEIAVRARSLCLHGDTPGAVGLARRVRARLESAGVRVEAFA
;
A
#
# COMPACT_ATOMS: atom_id res chain seq x y z
N MET A 1 6.63 50.82 62.80
CA MET A 1 5.58 50.97 61.74
C MET A 1 6.29 50.90 60.40
N ALA A 2 6.33 49.74 59.80
CA ALA A 2 6.83 49.50 58.47
C ALA A 2 5.76 48.71 57.71
N THR A 3 5.31 49.27 56.60
CA THR A 3 4.30 48.72 55.74
C THR A 3 5.00 47.84 54.70
N GLU A 4 4.67 46.53 54.69
CA GLU A 4 5.03 45.60 53.65
C GLU A 4 4.18 45.88 52.41
N GLN A 5 4.83 45.98 51.26
CA GLN A 5 4.21 46.00 49.93
C GLN A 5 4.35 44.63 49.33
N ASP A 6 3.21 43.97 49.09
CA ASP A 6 3.09 42.74 48.34
C ASP A 6 3.32 42.98 46.83
N GLU A 7 4.42 42.45 46.30
CA GLU A 7 4.64 42.34 44.87
C GLU A 7 4.03 41.04 44.36
N HIS A 8 2.85 41.14 43.71
CA HIS A 8 2.25 40.05 42.94
C HIS A 8 3.04 39.82 41.62
N HIS A 9 3.83 38.78 41.63
CA HIS A 9 4.49 38.29 40.43
C HIS A 9 3.48 37.46 39.58
N MET A 10 2.92 38.12 38.56
CA MET A 10 2.10 37.42 37.55
C MET A 10 3.02 36.61 36.62
N ALA A 11 3.09 35.32 36.85
CA ALA A 11 3.71 34.38 35.92
C ALA A 11 2.82 34.29 34.66
N ALA A 12 3.34 34.76 33.55
CA ALA A 12 2.72 34.57 32.25
C ALA A 12 2.89 33.10 31.81
N GLU A 13 1.82 32.33 31.90
CA GLU A 13 1.76 31.01 31.29
C GLU A 13 1.90 31.15 29.75
N LYS A 14 3.03 30.69 29.23
CA LYS A 14 3.17 30.49 27.79
C LYS A 14 2.24 29.36 27.39
N GLN A 15 1.12 29.70 26.76
CA GLN A 15 0.32 28.75 25.98
C GLN A 15 1.21 28.22 24.86
N GLU A 16 1.70 27.00 25.02
CA GLU A 16 2.25 26.22 23.90
C GLU A 16 1.10 25.96 22.92
N SER A 17 1.20 26.54 21.75
CA SER A 17 0.31 26.22 20.63
C SER A 17 0.40 24.73 20.34
N PRO A 18 -0.71 23.98 20.21
CA PRO A 18 -0.65 22.57 19.88
C PRO A 18 0.10 22.40 18.55
N GLN A 19 1.24 21.71 18.60
CA GLN A 19 1.93 21.25 17.40
C GLN A 19 0.93 20.42 16.61
N MET A 20 0.42 20.96 15.50
CA MET A 20 -0.36 20.19 14.54
C MET A 20 0.54 19.07 14.02
N SER A 21 0.30 17.84 14.46
CA SER A 21 0.92 16.67 13.88
C SER A 21 0.69 16.73 12.37
N THR A 22 1.75 16.96 11.61
CA THR A 22 1.67 16.97 10.15
C THR A 22 1.32 15.56 9.71
N ALA A 23 0.15 15.39 9.08
CA ALA A 23 -0.26 14.10 8.55
C ALA A 23 0.81 13.56 7.61
N SER A 24 1.07 12.25 7.67
CA SER A 24 1.97 11.56 6.74
C SER A 24 1.26 10.38 6.09
N ILE A 25 1.64 10.07 4.86
CA ILE A 25 1.08 8.98 4.07
C ILE A 25 2.16 8.42 3.15
N ASP A 26 2.18 7.11 2.98
CA ASP A 26 2.97 6.44 1.97
C ASP A 26 2.20 6.42 0.64
N LEU A 27 2.92 6.52 -0.48
CA LEU A 27 2.38 6.26 -1.82
C LEU A 27 2.98 4.97 -2.35
N ASN A 28 2.14 4.00 -2.67
CA ASN A 28 2.56 2.75 -3.28
C ASN A 28 1.97 2.58 -4.68
N ALA A 29 2.65 1.83 -5.52
CA ALA A 29 2.14 1.38 -6.82
C ALA A 29 2.58 -0.04 -7.12
N ASP A 30 1.75 -0.73 -7.91
CA ASP A 30 2.07 -2.04 -8.45
C ASP A 30 3.06 -1.87 -9.61
N LEU A 31 4.20 -2.56 -9.55
CA LEU A 31 5.36 -2.39 -10.43
C LEU A 31 5.98 -3.74 -10.81
N GLY A 32 6.78 -3.72 -11.86
CA GLY A 32 7.40 -4.94 -12.35
C GLY A 32 6.39 -5.92 -12.95
N GLU A 33 5.25 -5.44 -13.40
CA GLU A 33 4.16 -6.25 -13.94
C GLU A 33 4.32 -6.60 -15.42
N GLY A 34 5.47 -6.29 -16.03
CA GLY A 34 5.87 -6.80 -17.34
C GLY A 34 6.21 -8.29 -17.30
N PHE A 35 6.33 -8.92 -18.47
CA PHE A 35 6.82 -10.29 -18.62
C PHE A 35 7.49 -10.47 -19.98
N GLY A 36 8.77 -10.80 -19.98
CA GLY A 36 9.56 -10.93 -21.21
C GLY A 36 9.54 -9.63 -22.03
N ARG A 37 8.86 -9.67 -23.17
CA ARG A 37 8.73 -8.50 -24.06
C ARG A 37 7.52 -7.61 -23.75
N TRP A 38 6.64 -8.04 -22.87
CA TRP A 38 5.44 -7.28 -22.53
C TRP A 38 5.74 -6.29 -21.40
N HIS A 39 5.44 -5.03 -21.66
CA HIS A 39 5.55 -3.93 -20.71
C HIS A 39 4.15 -3.39 -20.46
N LEU A 40 3.71 -3.39 -19.21
CA LEU A 40 2.38 -2.91 -18.82
C LEU A 40 2.45 -1.57 -18.09
N THR A 41 3.56 -1.31 -17.40
CA THR A 41 3.75 -0.13 -16.56
C THR A 41 5.05 0.60 -16.94
N ASP A 42 5.08 1.91 -16.75
CA ASP A 42 6.31 2.68 -16.80
C ASP A 42 6.94 2.70 -15.40
N ASP A 43 7.58 1.56 -15.04
CA ASP A 43 8.18 1.35 -13.73
C ASP A 43 9.14 2.48 -13.34
N GLU A 44 9.97 2.95 -14.29
CA GLU A 44 10.98 3.96 -14.02
C GLU A 44 10.36 5.30 -13.64
N GLN A 45 9.33 5.71 -14.35
CA GLN A 45 8.62 6.94 -14.07
C GLN A 45 7.81 6.86 -12.77
N LEU A 46 7.15 5.74 -12.49
CA LEU A 46 6.42 5.54 -11.24
C LEU A 46 7.35 5.53 -10.03
N LEU A 47 8.52 4.86 -10.11
CA LEU A 47 9.55 4.88 -9.07
C LEU A 47 10.12 6.27 -8.78
N SER A 48 9.94 7.25 -9.67
CA SER A 48 10.29 8.65 -9.40
C SER A 48 9.25 9.39 -8.54
N VAL A 49 8.08 8.78 -8.30
CA VAL A 49 6.94 9.42 -7.63
C VAL A 49 6.57 8.72 -6.33
N VAL A 50 6.56 7.38 -6.31
CA VAL A 50 6.12 6.60 -5.15
C VAL A 50 7.20 6.45 -4.08
N THR A 51 6.79 6.09 -2.88
CA THR A 51 7.68 5.80 -1.75
C THR A 51 7.83 4.31 -1.50
N SER A 52 6.88 3.51 -2.00
CA SER A 52 6.87 2.04 -1.90
C SER A 52 6.47 1.40 -3.22
N ALA A 53 7.13 0.32 -3.59
CA ALA A 53 6.94 -0.45 -4.83
C ALA A 53 6.44 -1.86 -4.51
N ASN A 54 5.23 -2.21 -4.95
CA ASN A 54 4.74 -3.58 -4.88
C ASN A 54 5.24 -4.32 -6.12
N VAL A 55 6.31 -5.10 -5.99
CA VAL A 55 6.99 -5.72 -7.12
C VAL A 55 6.44 -7.12 -7.37
N ALA A 56 5.94 -7.34 -8.59
CA ALA A 56 5.44 -8.64 -9.03
C ALA A 56 6.52 -9.73 -8.95
N CYS A 57 6.16 -10.90 -8.42
CA CYS A 57 7.08 -11.98 -8.04
C CYS A 57 7.02 -13.20 -8.97
N GLY A 58 6.59 -13.03 -10.22
CA GLY A 58 6.63 -14.07 -11.26
C GLY A 58 5.37 -14.92 -11.38
N PHE A 59 4.40 -14.85 -10.48
CA PHE A 59 3.20 -15.70 -10.52
C PHE A 59 2.06 -15.11 -11.33
N HIS A 60 1.76 -13.85 -11.15
CA HIS A 60 0.73 -13.14 -11.93
C HIS A 60 1.33 -12.24 -13.01
N ALA A 61 2.55 -11.80 -12.80
CA ALA A 61 3.33 -10.93 -13.67
C ALA A 61 4.79 -10.93 -13.19
N GLY A 62 5.66 -10.27 -13.91
CA GLY A 62 7.07 -10.19 -13.60
C GLY A 62 7.84 -11.46 -14.04
N ASP A 63 9.11 -11.28 -14.34
CA ASP A 63 10.08 -12.35 -14.55
C ASP A 63 11.40 -11.96 -13.86
N ALA A 64 12.38 -12.87 -13.89
CA ALA A 64 13.65 -12.65 -13.20
C ALA A 64 14.37 -11.36 -13.65
N VAL A 65 14.32 -11.03 -14.96
CA VAL A 65 14.98 -9.84 -15.51
C VAL A 65 14.21 -8.58 -15.08
N THR A 66 12.89 -8.62 -15.12
CA THR A 66 12.02 -7.52 -14.68
C THR A 66 12.19 -7.26 -13.18
N MET A 67 12.13 -8.30 -12.33
CA MET A 67 12.38 -8.18 -10.88
C MET A 67 13.74 -7.56 -10.59
N ARG A 68 14.80 -8.04 -11.25
CA ARG A 68 16.16 -7.51 -11.08
C ARG A 68 16.19 -6.01 -11.42
N ARG A 69 15.71 -5.63 -12.60
CA ARG A 69 15.71 -4.25 -13.07
C ARG A 69 14.94 -3.33 -12.11
N VAL A 70 13.75 -3.74 -11.66
CA VAL A 70 12.92 -2.91 -10.77
C VAL A 70 13.55 -2.78 -9.39
N CYS A 71 14.17 -3.83 -8.86
CA CYS A 71 14.92 -3.75 -7.60
C CYS A 71 16.11 -2.79 -7.69
N ASP A 72 16.90 -2.84 -8.77
CA ASP A 72 18.03 -1.93 -8.97
C ASP A 72 17.55 -0.46 -9.05
N LEU A 73 16.46 -0.20 -9.78
CA LEU A 73 15.87 1.14 -9.91
C LEU A 73 15.26 1.65 -8.59
N ALA A 74 14.56 0.80 -7.84
CA ALA A 74 13.99 1.15 -6.54
C ALA A 74 15.07 1.48 -5.51
N ALA A 75 16.11 0.63 -5.41
CA ALA A 75 17.24 0.86 -4.53
C ALA A 75 17.96 2.19 -4.82
N ALA A 76 18.22 2.48 -6.10
CA ALA A 76 18.85 3.73 -6.52
C ALA A 76 18.05 4.99 -6.15
N ARG A 77 16.73 4.87 -5.95
CA ARG A 77 15.82 5.96 -5.60
C ARG A 77 15.40 5.97 -4.13
N GLY A 78 15.86 5.01 -3.33
CA GLY A 78 15.45 4.85 -1.93
C GLY A 78 13.98 4.45 -1.76
N VAL A 79 13.35 3.91 -2.80
CA VAL A 79 11.96 3.40 -2.76
C VAL A 79 11.96 2.05 -2.06
N ARG A 80 11.01 1.83 -1.14
CA ARG A 80 10.86 0.56 -0.42
C ARG A 80 10.31 -0.52 -1.35
N ILE A 81 10.86 -1.72 -1.24
CA ILE A 81 10.47 -2.87 -2.05
C ILE A 81 9.54 -3.76 -1.24
N GLY A 82 8.34 -4.00 -1.73
CA GLY A 82 7.39 -4.96 -1.22
C GLY A 82 7.20 -6.13 -2.17
N ALA A 83 7.04 -7.33 -1.63
CA ALA A 83 6.69 -8.50 -2.43
C ALA A 83 5.20 -8.50 -2.75
N GLN A 84 4.87 -8.36 -4.02
CA GLN A 84 3.49 -8.45 -4.51
C GLN A 84 3.16 -9.91 -4.82
N VAL A 85 2.68 -10.62 -3.80
CA VAL A 85 2.39 -12.05 -3.90
C VAL A 85 0.99 -12.32 -4.45
N SER A 86 0.82 -13.36 -5.25
CA SER A 86 -0.43 -13.66 -5.92
C SER A 86 -0.63 -15.15 -6.13
N TYR A 87 -1.83 -15.53 -6.55
CA TYR A 87 -2.04 -16.84 -7.14
C TYR A 87 -1.23 -17.04 -8.42
N ARG A 88 -0.93 -18.28 -8.76
CA ARG A 88 -0.20 -18.66 -9.98
C ARG A 88 -1.12 -18.52 -11.21
N ASP A 89 -1.35 -17.30 -11.62
CA ASP A 89 -2.30 -16.97 -12.67
C ASP A 89 -1.74 -15.92 -13.66
N LEU A 90 -0.65 -16.27 -14.34
CA LEU A 90 -0.03 -15.38 -15.32
C LEU A 90 -1.01 -14.96 -16.43
N ALA A 91 -1.78 -15.92 -16.95
CA ALA A 91 -2.73 -15.64 -18.03
C ALA A 91 -3.93 -14.79 -17.62
N GLY A 92 -4.32 -14.82 -16.33
CA GLY A 92 -5.37 -13.98 -15.76
C GLY A 92 -4.86 -12.79 -14.99
N PHE A 93 -3.54 -12.55 -15.02
CA PHE A 93 -2.91 -11.44 -14.29
C PHE A 93 -3.23 -11.48 -12.78
N GLY A 94 -3.34 -12.69 -12.20
CA GLY A 94 -3.71 -12.87 -10.80
C GLY A 94 -5.14 -12.45 -10.44
N ARG A 95 -5.99 -12.16 -11.43
CA ARG A 95 -7.34 -11.62 -11.20
C ARG A 95 -8.45 -12.65 -11.25
N ARG A 96 -8.13 -13.92 -11.61
CA ARG A 96 -9.10 -15.02 -11.56
C ARG A 96 -9.14 -15.62 -10.16
N ALA A 97 -10.36 -15.88 -9.66
CA ALA A 97 -10.53 -16.57 -8.40
C ALA A 97 -9.98 -18.00 -8.52
N MET A 98 -9.14 -18.37 -7.56
CA MET A 98 -8.55 -19.71 -7.47
C MET A 98 -8.77 -20.27 -6.06
N ASP A 99 -8.98 -21.58 -5.98
CA ASP A 99 -9.10 -22.30 -4.72
C ASP A 99 -7.81 -23.11 -4.51
N VAL A 100 -6.86 -22.50 -3.82
CA VAL A 100 -5.55 -23.09 -3.54
C VAL A 100 -5.55 -23.63 -2.11
N PRO A 101 -5.12 -24.88 -1.89
CA PRO A 101 -4.98 -25.43 -0.54
C PRO A 101 -4.09 -24.51 0.33
N PRO A 102 -4.46 -24.25 1.59
CA PRO A 102 -3.73 -23.31 2.46
C PRO A 102 -2.23 -23.61 2.58
N GLU A 103 -1.86 -24.89 2.73
CA GLU A 103 -0.44 -25.30 2.82
C GLU A 103 0.35 -25.00 1.53
N GLU A 104 -0.28 -25.21 0.37
CA GLU A 104 0.31 -24.91 -0.92
C GLU A 104 0.46 -23.39 -1.10
N LEU A 105 -0.57 -22.63 -0.76
CA LEU A 105 -0.53 -21.16 -0.83
C LEU A 105 0.55 -20.58 0.08
N ALA A 106 0.71 -21.10 1.29
CA ALA A 106 1.76 -20.64 2.20
C ALA A 106 3.17 -20.87 1.60
N ALA A 107 3.40 -22.04 1.02
CA ALA A 107 4.66 -22.34 0.33
C ALA A 107 4.88 -21.45 -0.91
N GLU A 108 3.81 -21.18 -1.69
CA GLU A 108 3.85 -20.30 -2.86
C GLU A 108 4.12 -18.83 -2.48
N VAL A 109 3.57 -18.35 -1.36
CA VAL A 109 3.86 -17.00 -0.85
C VAL A 109 5.33 -16.90 -0.43
N ALA A 110 5.84 -17.87 0.35
CA ALA A 110 7.24 -17.89 0.76
C ALA A 110 8.19 -17.94 -0.46
N TYR A 111 7.86 -18.75 -1.46
CA TYR A 111 8.62 -18.83 -2.71
C TYR A 111 8.71 -17.47 -3.41
N GLN A 112 7.60 -16.76 -3.55
CA GLN A 112 7.51 -15.45 -4.20
C GLN A 112 8.36 -14.40 -3.46
N ILE A 113 8.25 -14.36 -2.13
CA ILE A 113 9.07 -13.47 -1.29
C ILE A 113 10.55 -13.77 -1.47
N GLY A 114 10.94 -15.06 -1.41
CA GLY A 114 12.32 -15.49 -1.56
C GLY A 114 12.90 -15.16 -2.95
N ALA A 115 12.10 -15.32 -4.00
CA ALA A 115 12.51 -14.99 -5.36
C ALA A 115 12.83 -13.49 -5.52
N LEU A 116 12.00 -12.60 -4.97
CA LEU A 116 12.24 -11.17 -5.01
C LEU A 116 13.40 -10.74 -4.10
N GLU A 117 13.51 -11.34 -2.92
CA GLU A 117 14.55 -11.01 -1.93
C GLU A 117 15.97 -11.20 -2.49
N VAL A 118 16.19 -12.21 -3.35
CA VAL A 118 17.50 -12.41 -4.01
C VAL A 118 17.91 -11.19 -4.82
N PHE A 119 16.97 -10.59 -5.56
CA PHE A 119 17.24 -9.42 -6.39
C PHE A 119 17.33 -8.13 -5.56
N ALA A 120 16.50 -8.00 -4.53
CA ALA A 120 16.57 -6.88 -3.60
C ALA A 120 17.94 -6.83 -2.91
N ARG A 121 18.45 -7.96 -2.41
CA ARG A 121 19.78 -8.06 -1.80
C ARG A 121 20.90 -7.76 -2.81
N ALA A 122 20.78 -8.25 -4.03
CA ALA A 122 21.76 -7.96 -5.07
C ALA A 122 21.81 -6.46 -5.42
N ALA A 123 20.69 -5.73 -5.24
CA ALA A 123 20.60 -4.27 -5.38
C ALA A 123 21.05 -3.50 -4.11
N GLY A 124 21.53 -4.19 -3.05
CA GLY A 124 22.00 -3.57 -1.80
C GLY A 124 20.87 -3.17 -0.84
N THR A 125 19.68 -3.72 -0.99
CA THR A 125 18.50 -3.48 -0.14
C THR A 125 17.85 -4.81 0.28
N ARG A 126 16.56 -4.81 0.61
CA ARG A 126 15.79 -6.00 1.00
C ARG A 126 14.31 -5.82 0.70
N VAL A 127 13.55 -6.90 0.70
CA VAL A 127 12.09 -6.85 0.78
C VAL A 127 11.70 -6.29 2.15
N SER A 128 10.86 -5.26 2.16
CA SER A 128 10.49 -4.49 3.36
C SER A 128 9.07 -4.78 3.83
N TYR A 129 8.19 -5.32 2.99
CA TYR A 129 6.81 -5.66 3.30
C TYR A 129 6.25 -6.64 2.28
N VAL A 130 5.03 -7.14 2.53
CA VAL A 130 4.31 -8.01 1.61
C VAL A 130 2.91 -7.44 1.35
N LYS A 131 2.48 -7.48 0.11
CA LYS A 131 1.14 -7.11 -0.34
C LYS A 131 0.57 -8.21 -1.24
N PRO A 132 -0.58 -8.83 -0.92
CA PRO A 132 -1.28 -9.68 -1.88
C PRO A 132 -1.74 -8.88 -3.10
N HIS A 133 -1.88 -9.56 -4.24
CA HIS A 133 -2.36 -8.96 -5.49
C HIS A 133 -3.67 -9.60 -5.96
N GLY A 134 -4.48 -8.82 -6.64
CA GLY A 134 -5.58 -9.27 -7.47
C GLY A 134 -6.65 -10.07 -6.72
N ALA A 135 -6.94 -11.28 -7.20
CA ALA A 135 -7.95 -12.13 -6.60
C ALA A 135 -7.57 -12.58 -5.19
N LEU A 136 -6.29 -12.82 -4.93
CA LEU A 136 -5.79 -13.14 -3.58
C LEU A 136 -6.02 -11.98 -2.62
N TYR A 137 -5.72 -10.73 -3.03
CA TYR A 137 -5.96 -9.55 -2.22
C TYR A 137 -7.42 -9.43 -1.78
N ASN A 138 -8.35 -9.61 -2.72
CA ASN A 138 -9.78 -9.54 -2.40
C ASN A 138 -10.24 -10.74 -1.56
N ARG A 139 -9.70 -11.93 -1.79
CA ARG A 139 -10.05 -13.15 -1.06
C ARG A 139 -9.69 -13.06 0.42
N VAL A 140 -8.48 -12.60 0.74
CA VAL A 140 -8.00 -12.51 2.13
C VAL A 140 -8.68 -11.40 2.95
N VAL A 141 -9.56 -10.60 2.35
CA VAL A 141 -10.43 -9.66 3.09
C VAL A 141 -11.43 -10.44 3.93
N HIS A 142 -11.94 -11.58 3.45
CA HIS A 142 -13.06 -12.32 4.05
C HIS A 142 -12.71 -13.77 4.40
N ASP A 143 -11.77 -14.40 3.71
CA ASP A 143 -11.41 -15.81 3.85
C ASP A 143 -10.26 -15.98 4.84
N GLU A 144 -10.60 -16.47 6.04
CA GLU A 144 -9.63 -16.70 7.12
C GLU A 144 -8.57 -17.75 6.76
N GLY A 145 -8.94 -18.82 6.04
CA GLY A 145 -8.01 -19.87 5.64
C GLY A 145 -6.93 -19.36 4.70
N GLN A 146 -7.32 -18.57 3.69
CA GLN A 146 -6.38 -17.95 2.75
C GLN A 146 -5.57 -16.83 3.42
N ALA A 147 -6.17 -16.07 4.32
CA ALA A 147 -5.45 -15.05 5.11
C ALA A 147 -4.37 -15.67 5.97
N ARG A 148 -4.69 -16.77 6.68
CA ARG A 148 -3.73 -17.52 7.47
C ARG A 148 -2.59 -18.09 6.63
N ALA A 149 -2.90 -18.65 5.45
CA ALA A 149 -1.89 -19.16 4.53
C ALA A 149 -0.90 -18.09 4.07
N VAL A 150 -1.38 -16.87 3.78
CA VAL A 150 -0.50 -15.74 3.44
C VAL A 150 0.41 -15.39 4.62
N VAL A 151 -0.13 -15.30 5.84
CA VAL A 151 0.65 -15.02 7.06
C VAL A 151 1.69 -16.10 7.31
N GLU A 152 1.32 -17.38 7.21
CA GLU A 152 2.25 -18.51 7.34
C GLU A 152 3.37 -18.44 6.29
N GLY A 153 3.05 -18.09 5.05
CA GLY A 153 4.05 -17.91 3.99
C GLY A 153 5.05 -16.79 4.30
N VAL A 154 4.60 -15.69 4.90
CA VAL A 154 5.50 -14.62 5.37
C VAL A 154 6.42 -15.11 6.48
N LEU A 155 5.89 -15.85 7.45
CA LEU A 155 6.69 -16.44 8.54
C LEU A 155 7.70 -17.46 8.02
N LEU A 156 7.31 -18.31 7.05
CA LEU A 156 8.20 -19.27 6.39
C LEU A 156 9.36 -18.58 5.63
N ALA A 157 9.13 -17.40 5.07
CA ALA A 157 10.17 -16.60 4.43
C ALA A 157 11.20 -16.04 5.43
N GLY A 158 11.04 -16.31 6.72
CA GLY A 158 11.99 -15.97 7.78
C GLY A 158 11.90 -14.52 8.25
N GLY A 159 10.77 -13.85 8.00
CA GLY A 159 10.62 -12.43 8.30
C GLY A 159 9.49 -12.09 9.27
N SER A 160 9.63 -10.92 9.88
CA SER A 160 8.57 -10.16 10.54
C SER A 160 8.11 -9.04 9.60
N LEU A 161 7.93 -9.35 8.31
CA LEU A 161 7.59 -8.36 7.29
C LEU A 161 6.18 -7.80 7.54
N PRO A 162 5.98 -6.48 7.49
CA PRO A 162 4.67 -5.88 7.51
C PRO A 162 3.76 -6.42 6.39
N LEU A 163 2.49 -6.65 6.71
CA LEU A 163 1.47 -6.98 5.74
C LEU A 163 0.63 -5.75 5.40
N LEU A 164 0.62 -5.40 4.12
CA LEU A 164 -0.15 -4.29 3.57
C LEU A 164 -1.49 -4.81 3.07
N GLY A 165 -2.59 -4.30 3.60
CA GLY A 165 -3.93 -4.78 3.27
C GLY A 165 -5.04 -3.80 3.59
N LEU A 166 -6.27 -4.18 3.20
CA LEU A 166 -7.46 -3.36 3.42
C LEU A 166 -7.79 -3.29 4.93
N PRO A 167 -8.14 -2.11 5.47
CA PRO A 167 -8.59 -1.97 6.85
C PRO A 167 -9.73 -2.95 7.18
N GLY A 168 -9.66 -3.62 8.33
CA GLY A 168 -10.66 -4.58 8.78
C GLY A 168 -10.68 -5.91 8.05
N SER A 169 -9.66 -6.20 7.22
CA SER A 169 -9.54 -7.49 6.54
C SER A 169 -9.09 -8.62 7.48
N ARG A 170 -9.51 -9.85 7.16
CA ARG A 170 -9.00 -11.07 7.85
C ARG A 170 -7.48 -11.18 7.75
N LEU A 171 -6.89 -10.68 6.66
CA LEU A 171 -5.43 -10.66 6.50
C LEU A 171 -4.75 -9.86 7.62
N LEU A 172 -5.17 -8.62 7.85
CA LEU A 172 -4.56 -7.79 8.89
C LEU A 172 -4.85 -8.32 10.29
N GLU A 173 -6.10 -8.75 10.55
CA GLU A 173 -6.44 -9.38 11.81
C GLU A 173 -5.55 -10.60 12.12
N THR A 174 -5.37 -11.51 11.15
CA THR A 174 -4.52 -12.69 11.29
C THR A 174 -3.04 -12.32 11.46
N ALA A 175 -2.58 -11.29 10.72
CA ALA A 175 -1.22 -10.77 10.86
C ALA A 175 -0.95 -10.28 12.29
N GLY A 176 -1.85 -9.46 12.85
CA GLY A 176 -1.75 -8.97 14.24
C GLY A 176 -1.74 -10.10 15.26
N GLN A 177 -2.61 -11.10 15.11
CA GLN A 177 -2.64 -12.30 15.96
C GLN A 177 -1.32 -13.09 15.90
N ALA A 178 -0.64 -13.09 14.76
CA ALA A 178 0.66 -13.73 14.56
C ALA A 178 1.85 -12.84 14.96
N GLY A 179 1.61 -11.61 15.45
CA GLY A 179 2.65 -10.65 15.85
C GLY A 179 3.36 -9.98 14.67
N LEU A 180 2.80 -10.04 13.46
CA LEU A 180 3.32 -9.30 12.31
C LEU A 180 2.78 -7.86 12.29
N PRO A 181 3.58 -6.87 11.86
CA PRO A 181 3.10 -5.51 11.73
C PRO A 181 1.99 -5.39 10.65
N GLU A 182 0.90 -4.74 11.03
CA GLU A 182 -0.23 -4.45 10.15
C GLU A 182 -0.09 -3.07 9.54
N VAL A 183 -0.30 -2.95 8.22
CA VAL A 183 -0.33 -1.67 7.52
C VAL A 183 -1.61 -1.56 6.71
N THR A 184 -2.39 -0.53 7.01
CA THR A 184 -3.65 -0.28 6.31
C THR A 184 -3.42 0.45 4.99
N GLU A 185 -4.11 0.01 3.94
CA GLU A 185 -4.06 0.58 2.60
C GLU A 185 -5.41 1.15 2.17
N ALA A 186 -5.38 2.24 1.41
CA ALA A 186 -6.51 2.71 0.63
C ALA A 186 -6.13 2.88 -0.85
N PHE A 187 -7.14 2.84 -1.72
CA PHE A 187 -6.96 2.92 -3.16
C PHE A 187 -7.50 4.25 -3.68
N ALA A 188 -6.64 5.05 -4.26
CA ALA A 188 -6.97 6.37 -4.76
C ALA A 188 -8.01 6.33 -5.90
N ASP A 189 -7.89 5.35 -6.80
CA ASP A 189 -8.64 5.23 -8.04
C ASP A 189 -9.73 4.13 -8.03
N ARG A 190 -10.09 3.59 -6.84
CA ARG A 190 -11.10 2.53 -6.72
C ARG A 190 -12.33 3.02 -5.95
N ALA A 191 -13.50 2.56 -6.39
CA ALA A 191 -14.74 2.74 -5.66
C ALA A 191 -14.84 1.76 -4.48
N TYR A 192 -15.49 2.20 -3.42
CA TYR A 192 -15.72 1.43 -2.20
C TYR A 192 -17.20 1.09 -2.02
N THR A 193 -17.47 -0.06 -1.43
CA THR A 193 -18.81 -0.44 -0.93
C THR A 193 -19.09 0.24 0.40
N GLU A 194 -20.32 0.12 0.90
CA GLU A 194 -20.71 0.67 2.22
C GLU A 194 -19.96 -0.02 3.38
N GLU A 195 -19.53 -1.26 3.16
CA GLU A 195 -18.78 -2.05 4.14
C GLU A 195 -17.28 -1.72 4.15
N GLY A 196 -16.84 -0.77 3.30
CA GLY A 196 -15.41 -0.37 3.20
C GLY A 196 -14.55 -1.31 2.37
N THR A 197 -15.16 -2.24 1.62
CA THR A 197 -14.44 -3.10 0.66
C THR A 197 -14.43 -2.49 -0.73
N LEU A 198 -13.57 -3.02 -1.61
CA LEU A 198 -13.50 -2.53 -2.99
C LEU A 198 -14.67 -3.05 -3.82
N VAL A 199 -15.30 -2.18 -4.61
CA VAL A 199 -16.28 -2.61 -5.63
C VAL A 199 -15.57 -3.54 -6.63
N PRO A 200 -16.16 -4.71 -6.97
CA PRO A 200 -15.55 -5.64 -7.93
C PRO A 200 -15.19 -4.96 -9.25
N ARG A 201 -13.98 -5.17 -9.73
CA ARG A 201 -13.39 -4.43 -10.89
C ARG A 201 -14.22 -4.53 -12.18
N GLY A 202 -14.95 -5.61 -12.37
CA GLY A 202 -15.86 -5.80 -13.52
C GLY A 202 -17.19 -5.03 -13.43
N SER A 203 -17.46 -4.38 -12.32
CA SER A 203 -18.67 -3.57 -12.14
C SER A 203 -18.47 -2.16 -12.73
N GLU A 204 -19.53 -1.59 -13.28
CA GLU A 204 -19.53 -0.21 -13.75
C GLU A 204 -19.15 0.75 -12.61
N GLY A 205 -18.27 1.71 -12.88
CA GLY A 205 -17.80 2.69 -11.89
C GLY A 205 -16.88 2.13 -10.80
N ALA A 206 -16.41 0.89 -10.91
CA ALA A 206 -15.46 0.31 -9.95
C ALA A 206 -14.08 0.98 -9.96
N VAL A 207 -13.67 1.52 -11.11
CA VAL A 207 -12.45 2.31 -11.30
C VAL A 207 -12.84 3.76 -11.57
N ILE A 208 -12.24 4.69 -10.84
CA ILE A 208 -12.48 6.12 -10.99
C ILE A 208 -11.45 6.65 -11.99
N THR A 209 -11.94 7.15 -13.12
CA THR A 209 -11.11 7.63 -14.23
C THR A 209 -10.95 9.15 -14.25
N ASP A 210 -11.78 9.87 -13.50
CA ASP A 210 -11.66 11.32 -13.34
C ASP A 210 -10.46 11.64 -12.44
N ALA A 211 -9.43 12.19 -13.06
CA ALA A 211 -8.17 12.49 -12.39
C ALA A 211 -8.33 13.55 -11.28
N ASP A 212 -9.21 14.54 -11.43
CA ASP A 212 -9.45 15.56 -10.41
C ASP A 212 -10.16 14.96 -9.19
N ALA A 213 -11.15 14.10 -9.42
CA ALA A 213 -11.81 13.36 -8.35
C ALA A 213 -10.82 12.46 -7.59
N VAL A 214 -9.91 11.74 -8.29
CA VAL A 214 -8.89 10.90 -7.65
C VAL A 214 -7.94 11.73 -6.79
N VAL A 215 -7.50 12.89 -7.28
CA VAL A 215 -6.58 13.78 -6.54
C VAL A 215 -7.22 14.30 -5.25
N GLU A 216 -8.45 14.82 -5.30
CA GLU A 216 -9.11 15.38 -4.11
C GLU A 216 -9.50 14.30 -3.10
N ARG A 217 -9.97 13.13 -3.54
CA ARG A 217 -10.28 12.04 -2.61
C ARG A 217 -9.02 11.45 -1.95
N SER A 218 -7.88 11.45 -2.65
CA SER A 218 -6.58 11.06 -2.07
C SER A 218 -6.21 11.96 -0.89
N LEU A 219 -6.45 13.27 -1.02
CA LEU A 219 -6.24 14.21 0.07
C LEU A 219 -7.20 13.96 1.24
N GLY A 220 -8.47 13.67 0.97
CA GLY A 220 -9.45 13.30 1.99
C GLY A 220 -9.03 12.05 2.77
N MET A 221 -8.61 10.99 2.06
CA MET A 221 -8.07 9.76 2.67
C MET A 221 -6.85 10.05 3.57
N ALA A 222 -5.91 10.87 3.10
CA ALA A 222 -4.68 11.15 3.83
C ALA A 222 -4.89 12.05 5.07
N ARG A 223 -5.83 13.02 5.02
CA ARG A 223 -6.04 14.00 6.10
C ARG A 223 -7.11 13.58 7.08
N SER A 224 -8.22 13.08 6.56
CA SER A 224 -9.41 12.78 7.35
C SER A 224 -9.59 11.28 7.60
N GLY A 225 -8.89 10.43 6.84
CA GLY A 225 -9.03 8.98 6.92
C GLY A 225 -10.40 8.49 6.46
N VAL A 226 -11.06 9.23 5.56
CA VAL A 226 -12.41 8.91 5.05
C VAL A 226 -12.43 8.88 3.53
N VAL A 227 -13.37 8.15 2.97
CA VAL A 227 -13.68 8.13 1.54
C VAL A 227 -15.19 8.03 1.36
N THR A 228 -15.69 8.57 0.26
CA THR A 228 -17.10 8.41 -0.11
C THR A 228 -17.30 7.07 -0.79
N SER A 229 -18.21 6.24 -0.27
CA SER A 229 -18.64 4.98 -0.86
C SER A 229 -19.42 5.20 -2.17
N ARG A 230 -19.68 4.13 -2.91
CA ARG A 230 -20.51 4.17 -4.12
C ARG A 230 -21.95 4.67 -3.86
N GLY A 231 -22.49 4.43 -2.67
CA GLY A 231 -23.81 4.89 -2.24
C GLY A 231 -23.82 6.34 -1.75
N GLY A 232 -22.67 7.03 -1.71
CA GLY A 232 -22.58 8.42 -1.30
C GLY A 232 -22.34 8.64 0.19
N HIS A 233 -22.12 7.59 0.97
CA HIS A 233 -21.84 7.70 2.41
C HIS A 233 -20.33 7.80 2.67
N GLU A 234 -19.97 8.57 3.70
CA GLU A 234 -18.59 8.60 4.18
C GLU A 234 -18.27 7.33 4.99
N ILE A 235 -17.16 6.68 4.63
CA ILE A 235 -16.65 5.51 5.33
C ILE A 235 -15.21 5.77 5.78
N ALA A 236 -14.86 5.25 6.96
CA ALA A 236 -13.50 5.35 7.49
C ALA A 236 -12.56 4.35 6.80
N VAL A 237 -11.45 4.85 6.26
CA VAL A 237 -10.39 3.99 5.66
C VAL A 237 -9.07 4.09 6.39
N ARG A 238 -8.79 5.13 7.15
CA ARG A 238 -7.60 5.37 8.01
C ARG A 238 -6.34 4.68 7.52
N ALA A 239 -6.01 4.93 6.26
CA ALA A 239 -4.88 4.28 5.59
C ALA A 239 -3.54 4.90 5.99
N ARG A 240 -2.51 4.06 6.09
CA ARG A 240 -1.10 4.47 6.20
C ARG A 240 -0.43 4.54 4.83
N SER A 241 -1.01 3.91 3.83
CA SER A 241 -0.51 3.90 2.45
C SER A 241 -1.64 4.10 1.44
N LEU A 242 -1.41 4.86 0.39
CA LEU A 242 -2.31 5.04 -0.74
C LEU A 242 -1.76 4.32 -1.97
N CYS A 243 -2.55 3.41 -2.51
CA CYS A 243 -2.25 2.71 -3.75
C CYS A 243 -2.72 3.49 -4.97
N LEU A 244 -1.85 3.54 -5.97
CA LEU A 244 -2.11 4.03 -7.33
C LEU A 244 -1.80 2.91 -8.32
N HIS A 245 -2.76 2.54 -9.15
CA HIS A 245 -2.52 1.50 -10.16
C HIS A 245 -1.67 2.04 -11.30
N GLY A 246 -0.63 1.28 -11.67
CA GLY A 246 0.29 1.62 -12.75
C GLY A 246 -0.21 1.21 -14.16
N ASP A 247 -1.15 0.28 -14.23
CA ASP A 247 -1.68 -0.32 -15.46
C ASP A 247 -2.75 0.52 -16.19
N THR A 248 -3.07 1.71 -15.64
CA THR A 248 -4.04 2.63 -16.24
C THR A 248 -3.34 3.67 -17.13
N PRO A 249 -3.86 3.98 -18.33
CA PRO A 249 -3.32 5.06 -19.16
C PRO A 249 -3.23 6.39 -18.38
N GLY A 250 -2.05 7.03 -18.40
CA GLY A 250 -1.83 8.27 -17.66
C GLY A 250 -1.48 8.10 -16.16
N ALA A 251 -1.28 6.88 -15.69
CA ALA A 251 -0.97 6.56 -14.28
C ALA A 251 0.16 7.41 -13.69
N VAL A 252 1.26 7.59 -14.40
CA VAL A 252 2.40 8.42 -13.96
C VAL A 252 1.98 9.88 -13.75
N GLY A 253 1.21 10.44 -14.67
CA GLY A 253 0.69 11.81 -14.56
C GLY A 253 -0.25 11.96 -13.36
N LEU A 254 -1.12 11.00 -13.14
CA LEU A 254 -2.03 10.96 -11.99
C LEU A 254 -1.25 10.85 -10.67
N ALA A 255 -0.27 9.95 -10.59
CA ALA A 255 0.56 9.79 -9.39
C ALA A 255 1.31 11.08 -9.04
N ARG A 256 1.88 11.78 -10.01
CA ARG A 256 2.53 13.08 -9.80
C ARG A 256 1.55 14.13 -9.28
N ARG A 257 0.34 14.19 -9.81
CA ARG A 257 -0.69 15.13 -9.36
C ARG A 257 -1.15 14.83 -7.93
N VAL A 258 -1.37 13.56 -7.60
CA VAL A 258 -1.72 13.12 -6.23
C VAL A 258 -0.62 13.53 -5.25
N ARG A 259 0.64 13.20 -5.55
CA ARG A 259 1.78 13.58 -4.71
C ARG A 259 1.89 15.09 -4.50
N ALA A 260 1.87 15.87 -5.59
CA ALA A 260 1.96 17.32 -5.52
C ALA A 260 0.81 17.93 -4.70
N ARG A 261 -0.41 17.39 -4.81
CA ARG A 261 -1.59 17.83 -4.05
C ARG A 261 -1.45 17.55 -2.56
N LEU A 262 -0.97 16.37 -2.20
CA LEU A 262 -0.69 15.99 -0.80
C LEU A 262 0.37 16.92 -0.19
N GLU A 263 1.51 17.07 -0.85
CA GLU A 263 2.62 17.90 -0.38
C GLU A 263 2.21 19.39 -0.26
N SER A 264 1.47 19.92 -1.25
CA SER A 264 0.96 21.31 -1.21
C SER A 264 -0.05 21.56 -0.08
N ALA A 265 -0.70 20.50 0.39
CA ALA A 265 -1.62 20.54 1.52
C ALA A 265 -0.94 20.26 2.89
N GLY A 266 0.40 20.16 2.91
CA GLY A 266 1.17 19.94 4.12
C GLY A 266 1.17 18.48 4.60
N VAL A 267 0.77 17.51 3.76
CA VAL A 267 0.89 16.08 4.06
C VAL A 267 2.28 15.62 3.64
N ARG A 268 3.03 15.01 4.54
CA ARG A 268 4.33 14.41 4.21
C ARG A 268 4.12 13.10 3.46
N VAL A 269 4.82 12.95 2.34
CA VAL A 269 4.80 11.70 1.56
C VAL A 269 6.06 10.91 1.90
N GLU A 270 5.92 9.88 2.71
CA GLU A 270 7.03 9.08 3.24
C GLU A 270 6.65 7.61 3.39
N ALA A 271 7.61 6.70 3.19
CA ALA A 271 7.37 5.27 3.29
C ALA A 271 7.01 4.86 4.72
N PHE A 272 6.17 3.82 4.84
CA PHE A 272 5.76 3.25 6.13
C PHE A 272 6.73 2.19 6.67
N ALA A 273 7.65 1.66 5.87
CA ALA A 273 8.55 0.53 6.16
C ALA A 273 10.03 0.91 5.94
#